data_8c4cb3f0bc86220762fff4a026900682
#
_entry.id   8c4cb3f0bc86220762fff4a026900682
#
_cell.length_a   1.000
_cell.length_b   1.000
_cell.length_c   1.000
_cell.angle_alpha   90.00
_cell.angle_beta   90.00
_cell.angle_gamma   90.00
#
_symmetry.space_group_name_H-M   'P 1'
#
loop_
_entity.id
_entity.type
_entity.pdbx_description
1 polymer ?
#
loop_
_entity_poly.entity_id
_entity_poly.type
_entity_poly.pdbx_seq_one_letter_code
_entity_poly.pdbx_strand_id
1 'polypeptide(L)'
;MAVICGSALLVAADAQEGPKNAVVLIIRHAEDAGSGHGLSPRGEERAEAYKNYFLNFTVDSKRREPDVILVAKDSKQSHRPRLTVEPFAKAAKLPIDSSIGNKQPADLAAELRANYQGKVILICWHHGQIPALLRALGAAPETLLPNGKWPKGVYDWVILVSFDENGRLIPANTRRISEHLLQGDSR
;
A
#
# COMPACT_ATOMS: atom_id res chain seq x y z
N MET A 1 59.73 6.41 4.89
CA MET A 1 58.55 5.80 4.21
C MET A 1 57.34 6.04 5.10
N ALA A 2 56.49 6.97 4.70
CA ALA A 2 55.24 7.28 5.43
C ALA A 2 54.09 6.49 4.79
N VAL A 3 53.44 5.61 5.56
CA VAL A 3 52.25 4.86 5.14
C VAL A 3 51.05 5.74 5.40
N ILE A 4 50.43 6.26 4.35
CA ILE A 4 49.15 6.95 4.41
C ILE A 4 48.03 5.91 4.47
N CYS A 5 47.47 5.73 5.68
CA CYS A 5 46.30 4.90 5.90
C CYS A 5 45.04 5.69 5.45
N GLY A 6 44.57 5.46 4.26
CA GLY A 6 43.35 6.07 3.73
C GLY A 6 42.13 5.41 4.37
N SER A 7 41.44 6.10 5.29
CA SER A 7 40.13 5.69 5.80
C SER A 7 39.09 5.90 4.71
N ALA A 8 38.61 4.81 4.12
CA ALA A 8 37.43 4.85 3.27
C ALA A 8 36.20 5.11 4.14
N LEU A 9 35.63 6.31 4.05
CA LEU A 9 34.30 6.61 4.56
C LEU A 9 33.28 5.82 3.72
N LEU A 10 32.76 4.74 4.28
CA LEU A 10 31.54 4.12 3.77
C LEU A 10 30.40 5.14 3.97
N VAL A 11 30.01 5.80 2.90
CA VAL A 11 28.73 6.51 2.86
C VAL A 11 27.65 5.43 2.88
N ALA A 12 27.08 5.18 4.06
CA ALA A 12 25.86 4.41 4.16
C ALA A 12 24.82 5.13 3.31
N ALA A 13 24.36 4.49 2.23
CA ALA A 13 23.20 4.97 1.50
C ALA A 13 22.08 5.15 2.53
N ASP A 14 21.56 6.36 2.68
CA ASP A 14 20.43 6.66 3.55
C ASP A 14 19.28 5.74 3.12
N ALA A 15 19.08 4.66 3.87
CA ALA A 15 17.93 3.80 3.68
C ALA A 15 16.71 4.69 3.93
N GLN A 16 15.90 4.87 2.89
CA GLN A 16 14.73 5.74 2.94
C GLN A 16 13.81 5.28 4.06
N GLU A 17 13.76 6.05 5.16
CA GLU A 17 12.96 5.71 6.33
C GLU A 17 11.46 5.82 6.00
N GLY A 18 10.67 4.89 6.52
CA GLY A 18 9.22 4.93 6.50
C GLY A 18 8.63 5.52 7.79
N PRO A 19 7.32 5.38 8.01
CA PRO A 19 6.68 5.77 9.27
C PRO A 19 7.10 4.81 10.41
N LYS A 20 7.45 5.34 11.58
CA LYS A 20 7.94 4.54 12.72
C LYS A 20 6.86 3.65 13.32
N ASN A 21 7.20 2.40 13.67
CA ASN A 21 6.28 1.42 14.29
C ASN A 21 4.97 1.23 13.52
N ALA A 22 4.98 1.35 12.20
CA ALA A 22 3.77 1.36 11.39
C ALA A 22 3.67 0.13 10.47
N VAL A 23 2.44 -0.17 10.06
CA VAL A 23 2.13 -1.16 9.05
C VAL A 23 1.35 -0.49 7.92
N VAL A 24 1.82 -0.64 6.69
CA VAL A 24 1.18 -0.13 5.49
C VAL A 24 0.61 -1.30 4.70
N LEU A 25 -0.69 -1.28 4.45
CA LEU A 25 -1.44 -2.23 3.64
C LEU A 25 -1.75 -1.57 2.31
N ILE A 26 -1.18 -2.07 1.22
CA ILE A 26 -1.37 -1.48 -0.11
C ILE A 26 -2.22 -2.42 -0.95
N ILE A 27 -3.35 -1.93 -1.44
CA ILE A 27 -4.20 -2.59 -2.43
C ILE A 27 -4.28 -1.74 -3.70
N ARG A 28 -4.58 -2.40 -4.82
CA ARG A 28 -5.05 -1.65 -6.00
C ARG A 28 -6.55 -1.41 -5.89
N HIS A 29 -7.07 -0.42 -6.63
CA HIS A 29 -8.52 -0.29 -6.78
C HIS A 29 -9.15 -1.58 -7.33
N ALA A 30 -10.38 -1.87 -6.95
CA ALA A 30 -11.15 -3.00 -7.41
C ALA A 30 -11.41 -2.95 -8.93
N GLU A 31 -12.02 -4.00 -9.48
CA GLU A 31 -12.23 -4.20 -10.92
C GLU A 31 -12.96 -3.01 -11.55
N ASP A 32 -12.44 -2.56 -12.67
CA ASP A 32 -13.05 -1.48 -13.47
C ASP A 32 -13.96 -2.01 -14.56
N ALA A 33 -14.90 -1.19 -14.99
CA ALA A 33 -15.85 -1.55 -16.03
C ALA A 33 -15.28 -1.49 -17.47
N GLY A 34 -13.96 -1.23 -17.60
CA GLY A 34 -13.31 -0.99 -18.90
C GLY A 34 -13.62 0.37 -19.52
N SER A 35 -14.74 0.96 -19.19
CA SER A 35 -15.16 2.32 -19.57
C SER A 35 -15.70 3.08 -18.36
N GLY A 36 -15.59 4.41 -18.38
CA GLY A 36 -16.05 5.26 -17.28
C GLY A 36 -15.08 5.35 -16.10
N HIS A 37 -15.54 5.98 -15.01
CA HIS A 37 -14.70 6.38 -13.88
C HIS A 37 -14.84 5.47 -12.66
N GLY A 38 -15.85 4.58 -12.66
CA GLY A 38 -16.28 3.76 -11.54
C GLY A 38 -15.77 2.31 -11.58
N LEU A 39 -16.32 1.52 -10.69
CA LEU A 39 -16.09 0.09 -10.57
C LEU A 39 -17.04 -0.68 -11.50
N SER A 40 -16.66 -1.92 -11.84
CA SER A 40 -17.58 -2.90 -12.42
C SER A 40 -18.47 -3.50 -11.32
N PRO A 41 -19.54 -4.26 -11.68
CA PRO A 41 -20.34 -5.00 -10.68
C PRO A 41 -19.47 -5.91 -9.79
N ARG A 42 -18.45 -6.58 -10.37
CA ARG A 42 -17.49 -7.37 -9.61
C ARG A 42 -16.61 -6.52 -8.70
N GLY A 43 -16.22 -5.33 -9.16
CA GLY A 43 -15.48 -4.39 -8.33
C GLY A 43 -16.30 -3.83 -7.16
N GLU A 44 -17.59 -3.62 -7.34
CA GLU A 44 -18.51 -3.25 -6.25
C GLU A 44 -18.67 -4.39 -5.24
N GLU A 45 -18.77 -5.64 -5.70
CA GLU A 45 -18.79 -6.82 -4.85
C GLU A 45 -17.50 -6.93 -4.00
N ARG A 46 -16.32 -6.70 -4.62
CA ARG A 46 -15.03 -6.67 -3.90
C ARG A 46 -14.99 -5.53 -2.88
N ALA A 47 -15.42 -4.34 -3.24
CA ALA A 47 -15.48 -3.19 -2.33
C ALA A 47 -16.36 -3.50 -1.10
N GLU A 48 -17.51 -4.15 -1.29
CA GLU A 48 -18.35 -4.61 -0.18
C GLU A 48 -17.68 -5.70 0.67
N ALA A 49 -16.97 -6.66 0.05
CA ALA A 49 -16.25 -7.70 0.76
C ALA A 49 -15.13 -7.11 1.66
N TYR A 50 -14.48 -6.04 1.22
CA TYR A 50 -13.46 -5.34 2.01
C TYR A 50 -13.96 -4.81 3.36
N LYS A 51 -15.24 -4.52 3.47
CA LYS A 51 -15.85 -4.12 4.75
C LYS A 51 -15.54 -5.12 5.87
N ASN A 52 -15.89 -6.38 5.68
CA ASN A 52 -15.64 -7.41 6.67
C ASN A 52 -14.17 -7.84 6.72
N TYR A 53 -13.49 -7.84 5.58
CA TYR A 53 -12.09 -8.23 5.48
C TYR A 53 -11.18 -7.34 6.31
N PHE A 54 -11.24 -6.02 6.14
CA PHE A 54 -10.38 -5.09 6.87
C PHE A 54 -10.82 -4.84 8.32
N LEU A 55 -12.12 -4.93 8.65
CA LEU A 55 -12.56 -4.90 10.04
C LEU A 55 -12.03 -6.07 10.88
N ASN A 56 -11.70 -7.20 10.23
CA ASN A 56 -11.20 -8.41 10.88
C ASN A 56 -9.79 -8.78 10.41
N PHE A 57 -9.08 -7.86 9.79
CA PHE A 57 -7.78 -8.16 9.19
C PHE A 57 -6.76 -8.60 10.23
N THR A 58 -6.21 -9.78 10.05
CA THR A 58 -5.21 -10.38 10.94
C THR A 58 -4.02 -10.88 10.12
N VAL A 59 -2.82 -10.68 10.66
CA VAL A 59 -1.58 -11.20 10.11
C VAL A 59 -0.74 -11.74 11.27
N ASP A 60 -0.23 -12.98 11.13
CA ASP A 60 0.56 -13.66 12.17
C ASP A 60 -0.16 -13.64 13.53
N SER A 61 -1.47 -13.95 13.53
CA SER A 61 -2.35 -13.91 14.69
C SER A 61 -2.47 -12.54 15.38
N LYS A 62 -2.00 -11.47 14.75
CA LYS A 62 -2.13 -10.09 15.24
C LYS A 62 -3.19 -9.34 14.44
N ARG A 63 -4.12 -8.69 15.13
CA ARG A 63 -5.09 -7.79 14.50
C ARG A 63 -4.36 -6.59 13.89
N ARG A 64 -4.68 -6.30 12.64
CA ARG A 64 -4.11 -5.21 11.85
C ARG A 64 -5.22 -4.45 11.13
N GLU A 65 -6.29 -4.16 11.85
CA GLU A 65 -7.36 -3.30 11.36
C GLU A 65 -6.81 -1.90 11.04
N PRO A 66 -7.11 -1.34 9.86
CA PRO A 66 -6.63 -0.01 9.52
C PRO A 66 -7.17 1.09 10.45
N ASP A 67 -6.27 1.96 10.88
CA ASP A 67 -6.57 3.20 11.63
C ASP A 67 -6.78 4.38 10.67
N VAL A 68 -6.25 4.28 9.45
CA VAL A 68 -6.18 5.37 8.47
C VAL A 68 -6.41 4.82 7.07
N ILE A 69 -7.09 5.59 6.23
CA ILE A 69 -7.35 5.26 4.83
C ILE A 69 -6.85 6.40 3.94
N LEU A 70 -5.91 6.08 3.06
CA LEU A 70 -5.37 6.99 2.06
C LEU A 70 -5.65 6.42 0.66
N VAL A 71 -6.10 7.27 -0.25
CA VAL A 71 -6.39 6.84 -1.62
C VAL A 71 -5.79 7.80 -2.64
N ALA A 72 -5.50 7.32 -3.84
CA ALA A 72 -5.17 8.20 -4.93
C ALA A 72 -6.32 9.17 -5.19
N LYS A 73 -5.98 10.46 -5.28
CA LYS A 73 -6.94 11.56 -5.54
C LYS A 73 -7.81 11.25 -6.76
N ASP A 74 -9.09 11.52 -6.62
CA ASP A 74 -10.05 11.44 -7.72
C ASP A 74 -9.61 12.30 -8.90
N SER A 75 -9.79 11.79 -10.10
CA SER A 75 -9.47 12.48 -11.34
C SER A 75 -10.63 12.41 -12.33
N LYS A 76 -10.52 13.16 -13.43
CA LYS A 76 -11.49 13.08 -14.55
C LYS A 76 -11.58 11.67 -15.15
N GLN A 77 -10.59 10.78 -14.92
CA GLN A 77 -10.53 9.44 -15.48
C GLN A 77 -10.81 8.33 -14.47
N SER A 78 -10.81 8.62 -13.15
CA SER A 78 -10.99 7.56 -12.16
C SER A 78 -11.38 8.10 -10.78
N HIS A 79 -12.42 7.49 -10.21
CA HIS A 79 -12.81 7.58 -8.79
C HIS A 79 -12.62 6.22 -8.09
N ARG A 80 -12.05 5.24 -8.80
CA ARG A 80 -11.99 3.83 -8.37
C ARG A 80 -11.28 3.60 -7.04
N PRO A 81 -10.13 4.24 -6.73
CA PRO A 81 -9.49 4.04 -5.43
C PRO A 81 -10.39 4.39 -4.25
N ARG A 82 -11.09 5.52 -4.33
CA ARG A 82 -12.03 5.93 -3.29
C ARG A 82 -13.23 4.98 -3.21
N LEU A 83 -13.87 4.68 -4.35
CA LEU A 83 -15.01 3.78 -4.40
C LEU A 83 -14.70 2.38 -3.86
N THR A 84 -13.47 1.89 -4.05
CA THR A 84 -13.02 0.58 -3.54
C THR A 84 -13.06 0.49 -2.02
N VAL A 85 -12.69 1.55 -1.32
CA VAL A 85 -12.58 1.52 0.16
C VAL A 85 -13.77 2.17 0.87
N GLU A 86 -14.67 2.81 0.15
CA GLU A 86 -15.81 3.55 0.72
C GLU A 86 -16.72 2.69 1.61
N PRO A 87 -17.09 1.42 1.24
CA PRO A 87 -17.87 0.57 2.14
C PRO A 87 -17.16 0.25 3.44
N PHE A 88 -15.85 -0.02 3.40
CA PHE A 88 -15.04 -0.23 4.60
C PHE A 88 -14.93 1.06 5.44
N ALA A 89 -14.59 2.18 4.82
CA ALA A 89 -14.48 3.48 5.49
C ALA A 89 -15.74 3.84 6.27
N LYS A 90 -16.92 3.63 5.63
CA LYS A 90 -18.22 3.85 6.25
C LYS A 90 -18.45 2.93 7.45
N ALA A 91 -18.12 1.64 7.31
CA ALA A 91 -18.30 0.67 8.39
C ALA A 91 -17.35 0.91 9.56
N ALA A 92 -16.10 1.26 9.30
CA ALA A 92 -15.07 1.59 10.30
C ALA A 92 -15.23 3.01 10.87
N LYS A 93 -16.09 3.84 10.28
CA LYS A 93 -16.26 5.28 10.61
C LYS A 93 -14.95 6.07 10.49
N LEU A 94 -14.13 5.73 9.50
CA LEU A 94 -12.87 6.40 9.20
C LEU A 94 -13.03 7.36 8.02
N PRO A 95 -12.42 8.56 8.08
CA PRO A 95 -12.33 9.43 6.93
C PRO A 95 -11.44 8.82 5.85
N ILE A 96 -11.71 9.17 4.60
CA ILE A 96 -10.85 8.84 3.47
C ILE A 96 -10.03 10.09 3.12
N ASP A 97 -8.72 10.01 3.21
CA ASP A 97 -7.83 11.04 2.68
C ASP A 97 -7.52 10.76 1.20
N SER A 98 -7.88 11.69 0.33
CA SER A 98 -7.66 11.66 -1.11
C SER A 98 -6.91 12.91 -1.60
N SER A 99 -6.03 13.45 -0.78
CA SER A 99 -5.31 14.70 -1.07
C SER A 99 -4.21 14.52 -2.11
N ILE A 100 -3.57 13.34 -2.17
CA ILE A 100 -2.36 13.07 -2.97
C ILE A 100 -2.69 12.45 -4.32
N GLY A 101 -2.11 13.00 -5.38
CA GLY A 101 -2.33 12.55 -6.75
C GLY A 101 -1.67 11.20 -7.05
N ASN A 102 -2.28 10.43 -7.96
CA ASN A 102 -1.78 9.10 -8.34
C ASN A 102 -0.30 9.08 -8.76
N LYS A 103 0.21 10.14 -9.40
CA LYS A 103 1.61 10.23 -9.87
C LYS A 103 2.57 10.82 -8.82
N GLN A 104 2.16 10.89 -7.57
CA GLN A 104 2.92 11.49 -6.47
C GLN A 104 3.25 10.46 -5.35
N PRO A 105 3.81 9.27 -5.66
CA PRO A 105 4.10 8.26 -4.65
C PRO A 105 5.17 8.71 -3.64
N ALA A 106 6.10 9.58 -4.05
CA ALA A 106 7.10 10.12 -3.15
C ALA A 106 6.49 11.08 -2.10
N ASP A 107 5.52 11.91 -2.52
CA ASP A 107 4.80 12.81 -1.61
C ASP A 107 3.99 12.01 -0.60
N LEU A 108 3.33 10.92 -1.05
CA LEU A 108 2.62 10.01 -0.16
C LEU A 108 3.58 9.37 0.88
N ALA A 109 4.74 8.88 0.45
CA ALA A 109 5.71 8.31 1.36
C ALA A 109 6.25 9.34 2.37
N ALA A 110 6.44 10.60 1.95
CA ALA A 110 6.82 11.69 2.83
C ALA A 110 5.73 12.00 3.87
N GLU A 111 4.47 12.05 3.43
CA GLU A 111 3.30 12.24 4.30
C GLU A 111 3.19 11.13 5.36
N LEU A 112 3.40 9.86 4.95
CA LEU A 112 3.40 8.73 5.88
C LEU A 112 4.49 8.89 6.97
N ARG A 113 5.69 9.28 6.57
CA ARG A 113 6.80 9.51 7.50
C ARG A 113 6.52 10.63 8.50
N ALA A 114 5.86 11.69 8.05
CA ALA A 114 5.60 12.85 8.89
C ALA A 114 4.48 12.60 9.91
N ASN A 115 3.39 11.92 9.51
CA ASN A 115 2.12 12.02 10.22
C ASN A 115 1.52 10.70 10.71
N TYR A 116 2.05 9.52 10.29
CA TYR A 116 1.37 8.26 10.56
C TYR A 116 2.20 7.24 11.37
N GLN A 117 2.89 7.72 12.41
CA GLN A 117 3.64 6.87 13.33
C GLN A 117 2.71 5.94 14.13
N GLY A 118 3.10 4.68 14.31
CA GLY A 118 2.36 3.70 15.10
C GLY A 118 1.03 3.24 14.53
N LYS A 119 0.73 3.59 13.28
CA LYS A 119 -0.55 3.33 12.62
C LYS A 119 -0.54 2.10 11.74
N VAL A 120 -1.72 1.50 11.57
CA VAL A 120 -2.05 0.59 10.48
C VAL A 120 -2.73 1.42 9.39
N ILE A 121 -2.11 1.51 8.23
CA ILE A 121 -2.51 2.43 7.16
C ILE A 121 -2.97 1.60 5.95
N LEU A 122 -4.22 1.77 5.51
CA LEU A 122 -4.73 1.21 4.26
C LEU A 122 -4.53 2.22 3.13
N ILE A 123 -3.81 1.81 2.09
CA ILE A 123 -3.61 2.61 0.87
C ILE A 123 -4.28 1.90 -0.30
N CYS A 124 -5.23 2.58 -0.96
CA CYS A 124 -5.79 2.11 -2.23
C CYS A 124 -5.26 2.95 -3.38
N TRP A 125 -4.56 2.31 -4.32
CA TRP A 125 -3.84 3.01 -5.39
C TRP A 125 -4.08 2.40 -6.78
N HIS A 126 -3.52 3.02 -7.81
CA HIS A 126 -3.52 2.45 -9.16
C HIS A 126 -2.34 1.51 -9.36
N HIS A 127 -2.60 0.32 -9.88
CA HIS A 127 -1.60 -0.75 -10.06
C HIS A 127 -0.30 -0.31 -10.75
N GLY A 128 -0.39 0.62 -11.72
CA GLY A 128 0.78 1.12 -12.46
C GLY A 128 1.71 2.00 -11.63
N GLN A 129 1.26 2.55 -10.50
CA GLN A 129 2.05 3.40 -9.60
C GLN A 129 2.43 2.72 -8.29
N ILE A 130 1.85 1.56 -7.98
CA ILE A 130 2.21 0.80 -6.76
C ILE A 130 3.71 0.44 -6.73
N PRO A 131 4.38 0.04 -7.85
CA PRO A 131 5.82 -0.20 -7.80
C PRO A 131 6.64 1.03 -7.40
N ALA A 132 6.26 2.21 -7.87
CA ALA A 132 6.92 3.46 -7.48
C ALA A 132 6.66 3.82 -6.01
N LEU A 133 5.46 3.56 -5.51
CA LEU A 133 5.13 3.73 -4.08
C LEU A 133 5.95 2.76 -3.20
N LEU A 134 6.08 1.50 -3.59
CA LEU A 134 6.90 0.54 -2.86
C LEU A 134 8.35 0.99 -2.77
N ARG A 135 8.94 1.49 -3.87
CA ARG A 135 10.31 2.05 -3.86
C ARG A 135 10.40 3.27 -2.95
N ALA A 136 9.42 4.17 -2.99
CA ALA A 136 9.39 5.35 -2.12
C ALA A 136 9.26 4.99 -0.62
N LEU A 137 8.78 3.79 -0.32
CA LEU A 137 8.72 3.22 1.03
C LEU A 137 9.94 2.34 1.37
N GLY A 138 10.96 2.29 0.51
CA GLY A 138 12.15 1.47 0.71
C GLY A 138 11.98 -0.02 0.42
N ALA A 139 10.84 -0.44 -0.11
CA ALA A 139 10.61 -1.83 -0.49
C ALA A 139 11.03 -2.08 -1.95
N ALA A 140 11.54 -3.29 -2.24
CA ALA A 140 11.89 -3.72 -3.58
C ALA A 140 10.65 -4.35 -4.26
N PRO A 141 10.05 -3.72 -5.29
CA PRO A 141 8.87 -4.28 -5.96
C PRO A 141 9.14 -5.66 -6.56
N GLU A 142 10.37 -5.93 -6.97
CA GLU A 142 10.80 -7.17 -7.61
C GLU A 142 10.67 -8.39 -6.69
N THR A 143 10.72 -8.20 -5.38
CA THR A 143 10.52 -9.26 -4.37
C THR A 143 9.05 -9.52 -4.06
N LEU A 144 8.18 -8.56 -4.35
CA LEU A 144 6.76 -8.56 -3.98
C LEU A 144 5.83 -8.80 -5.17
N LEU A 145 6.24 -8.37 -6.35
CA LEU A 145 5.44 -8.37 -7.56
C LEU A 145 6.16 -9.10 -8.70
N PRO A 146 5.45 -9.88 -9.54
CA PRO A 146 6.05 -10.50 -10.72
C PRO A 146 6.73 -9.47 -11.63
N ASN A 147 8.04 -9.65 -11.88
CA ASN A 147 8.86 -8.72 -12.66
C ASN A 147 8.74 -7.25 -12.16
N GLY A 148 8.56 -7.04 -10.87
CA GLY A 148 8.42 -5.72 -10.27
C GLY A 148 7.16 -4.95 -10.67
N LYS A 149 6.15 -5.61 -11.25
CA LYS A 149 4.92 -4.98 -11.75
C LYS A 149 3.67 -5.67 -11.21
N TRP A 150 2.66 -4.89 -10.89
CA TRP A 150 1.35 -5.43 -10.55
C TRP A 150 0.62 -5.86 -11.83
N PRO A 151 0.23 -7.14 -11.99
CA PRO A 151 -0.43 -7.61 -13.20
C PRO A 151 -1.80 -6.97 -13.39
N LYS A 152 -2.14 -6.63 -14.64
CA LYS A 152 -3.40 -5.91 -14.95
C LYS A 152 -4.66 -6.65 -14.52
N GLY A 153 -4.69 -7.98 -14.62
CA GLY A 153 -5.85 -8.82 -14.31
C GLY A 153 -5.96 -9.25 -12.84
N VAL A 154 -5.04 -8.82 -11.96
CA VAL A 154 -5.01 -9.24 -10.55
C VAL A 154 -5.53 -8.10 -9.67
N TYR A 155 -6.53 -8.41 -8.83
CA TYR A 155 -7.20 -7.44 -7.96
C TYR A 155 -7.24 -7.85 -6.49
N ASP A 156 -6.81 -9.05 -6.17
CA ASP A 156 -6.98 -9.77 -4.90
C ASP A 156 -5.69 -9.87 -4.08
N TRP A 157 -4.85 -8.82 -4.11
CA TRP A 157 -3.62 -8.77 -3.33
C TRP A 157 -3.60 -7.60 -2.38
N VAL A 158 -3.12 -7.88 -1.15
CA VAL A 158 -2.62 -6.87 -0.21
C VAL A 158 -1.10 -6.99 -0.16
N ILE A 159 -0.39 -5.89 -0.36
CA ILE A 159 1.03 -5.79 -0.02
C ILE A 159 1.13 -5.22 1.38
N LEU A 160 1.68 -6.01 2.28
CA LEU A 160 1.99 -5.59 3.64
C LEU A 160 3.44 -5.12 3.70
N VAL A 161 3.65 -3.89 4.17
CA VAL A 161 4.97 -3.29 4.42
C VAL A 161 5.04 -2.89 5.88
N SER A 162 6.04 -3.38 6.61
CA SER A 162 6.19 -3.14 8.04
C SER A 162 7.45 -2.34 8.34
N PHE A 163 7.36 -1.45 9.32
CA PHE A 163 8.45 -0.58 9.76
C PHE A 163 8.71 -0.72 11.27
N ASP A 164 9.97 -0.66 11.65
CA ASP A 164 10.42 -0.70 13.04
C ASP A 164 10.29 0.68 13.74
N GLU A 165 10.76 0.74 14.97
CA GLU A 165 10.77 1.94 15.82
C GLU A 165 11.60 3.10 15.25
N ASN A 166 12.54 2.80 14.35
CA ASN A 166 13.38 3.78 13.67
C ASN A 166 12.85 4.16 12.27
N GLY A 167 11.73 3.57 11.85
CA GLY A 167 11.18 3.75 10.50
C GLY A 167 11.89 2.91 9.44
N ARG A 168 12.71 1.93 9.82
CA ARG A 168 13.37 1.03 8.87
C ARG A 168 12.41 -0.07 8.46
N LEU A 169 12.39 -0.38 7.18
CA LEU A 169 11.60 -1.49 6.65
C LEU A 169 12.05 -2.82 7.29
N ILE A 170 11.08 -3.65 7.69
CA ILE A 170 11.31 -4.99 8.22
C ILE A 170 11.06 -6.01 7.09
N PRO A 171 12.11 -6.51 6.40
CA PRO A 171 11.93 -7.38 5.24
C PRO A 171 11.17 -8.68 5.56
N ALA A 172 11.43 -9.28 6.71
CA ALA A 172 10.77 -10.52 7.14
C ALA A 172 9.24 -10.38 7.30
N ASN A 173 8.76 -9.16 7.57
CA ASN A 173 7.35 -8.85 7.73
C ASN A 173 6.74 -8.13 6.51
N THR A 174 7.54 -7.94 5.44
CA THR A 174 7.08 -7.30 4.21
C THR A 174 6.79 -8.36 3.16
N ARG A 175 5.52 -8.48 2.75
CA ARG A 175 5.07 -9.56 1.86
C ARG A 175 3.78 -9.25 1.12
N ARG A 176 3.51 -10.02 0.10
CA ARG A 176 2.24 -10.09 -0.58
C ARG A 176 1.33 -11.13 0.08
N ILE A 177 0.05 -10.79 0.22
CA ILE A 177 -1.02 -11.64 0.77
C ILE A 177 -2.08 -11.74 -0.32
N SER A 178 -2.53 -12.96 -0.64
CA SER A 178 -3.72 -13.16 -1.49
C SER A 178 -4.97 -13.09 -0.62
N GLU A 179 -5.98 -12.36 -1.09
CA GLU A 179 -7.18 -12.04 -0.30
C GLU A 179 -8.22 -13.17 -0.32
N HIS A 180 -8.40 -13.84 -1.48
CA HIS A 180 -9.38 -14.91 -1.70
C HIS A 180 -10.81 -14.53 -1.28
N LEU A 181 -11.26 -13.33 -1.62
CA LEU A 181 -12.55 -12.80 -1.21
C LEU A 181 -13.70 -13.23 -2.13
N LEU A 182 -13.42 -13.32 -3.43
CA LEU A 182 -14.43 -13.62 -4.44
C LEU A 182 -14.11 -14.91 -5.19
N GLN A 183 -15.14 -15.55 -5.71
CA GLN A 183 -14.96 -16.72 -6.56
C GLN A 183 -14.09 -16.36 -7.78
N GLY A 184 -13.04 -17.14 -8.04
CA GLY A 184 -12.09 -16.93 -9.14
C GLY A 184 -10.94 -15.98 -8.81
N ASP A 185 -10.78 -15.55 -7.57
CA ASP A 185 -9.55 -14.93 -7.10
C ASP A 185 -8.37 -15.91 -7.21
N SER A 186 -7.13 -15.40 -7.35
CA SER A 186 -5.93 -16.22 -7.53
C SER A 186 -5.71 -17.16 -6.33
N ARG A 187 -5.33 -18.41 -6.64
CA ARG A 187 -4.98 -19.42 -5.64
C ARG A 187 -3.53 -19.31 -5.24
#